data_9afa68d0201b440a04e44d77fcf517be
#
_entry.id   9afa68d0201b440a04e44d77fcf517be
#
_cell.length_a   1.000
_cell.length_b   1.000
_cell.length_c   1.000
_cell.angle_alpha   90.00
_cell.angle_beta   90.00
_cell.angle_gamma   90.00
#
_symmetry.space_group_name_H-M   'P 1'
#
loop_
_entity.id
_entity.type
_entity.pdbx_description
1 polymer ?
#
loop_
_entity_poly.entity_id
_entity_poly.type
_entity_poly.pdbx_seq_one_letter_code
_entity_poly.pdbx_strand_id
1 'polypeptide(L)'
;MVKKLVSVFCICAYFGLAHAQIPQEIWKESEQIEKQIKKTTFPDRVYNIKDFGAKEGNNGEIFCHEAINLAILTCSQAGGGTVLVPPGEFLTGPITLKSNVNLHLEEGAYLKFSSEKYLYTPTVLTRWEGVDCYNLHPLIYAYGESNIAITGKGIIDGQASNDNWWSMCGAPHYGWKEGMTAQKNGGRDKLLMYAETFAPIDKRQMTFEDGLRPQLINLYRCNTILIENVTLKNSPFWVIHPLFCESLTVRGVKVSSHGPNSDGCDPESSKNV
;
A
#
# COMPACT_ATOMS: atom_id res chain seq x y z
N MET A 1 -76.52 -21.74 -27.81
CA MET A 1 -75.53 -21.65 -26.70
C MET A 1 -74.14 -22.06 -27.24
N VAL A 2 -73.30 -21.10 -27.56
CA VAL A 2 -71.96 -21.34 -28.15
C VAL A 2 -70.96 -20.95 -27.07
N LYS A 3 -70.19 -21.95 -26.56
CA LYS A 3 -69.09 -21.73 -25.61
C LYS A 3 -67.88 -21.27 -26.39
N LYS A 4 -67.40 -20.05 -26.15
CA LYS A 4 -66.10 -19.57 -26.63
C LYS A 4 -64.99 -20.09 -25.72
N LEU A 5 -64.09 -20.88 -26.29
CA LEU A 5 -62.82 -21.23 -25.68
C LEU A 5 -61.88 -20.04 -25.80
N VAL A 6 -61.36 -19.56 -24.71
CA VAL A 6 -60.30 -18.55 -24.68
C VAL A 6 -58.98 -19.31 -24.45
N SER A 7 -58.13 -19.38 -25.50
CA SER A 7 -56.76 -19.89 -25.40
C SER A 7 -55.85 -18.80 -24.82
N VAL A 8 -55.33 -19.03 -23.64
CA VAL A 8 -54.26 -18.22 -23.06
C VAL A 8 -52.93 -18.69 -23.61
N PHE A 9 -52.29 -17.89 -24.46
CA PHE A 9 -50.91 -18.09 -24.89
C PHE A 9 -49.98 -17.55 -23.77
N CYS A 10 -49.29 -18.47 -23.06
CA CYS A 10 -48.16 -18.10 -22.19
C CYS A 10 -46.93 -17.86 -23.07
N ILE A 11 -46.57 -16.61 -23.24
CA ILE A 11 -45.27 -16.25 -23.83
C ILE A 11 -44.23 -16.33 -22.71
N CYS A 12 -43.47 -17.42 -22.68
CA CYS A 12 -42.24 -17.50 -21.87
C CYS A 12 -41.17 -16.66 -22.53
N ALA A 13 -40.95 -15.42 -22.03
CA ALA A 13 -39.80 -14.63 -22.41
C ALA A 13 -38.55 -15.26 -21.81
N TYR A 14 -37.73 -15.93 -22.61
CA TYR A 14 -36.37 -16.30 -22.26
C TYR A 14 -35.54 -15.02 -22.19
N PHE A 15 -35.29 -14.52 -20.98
CA PHE A 15 -34.19 -13.58 -20.73
C PHE A 15 -32.89 -14.37 -20.83
N GLY A 16 -32.32 -14.43 -21.99
CA GLY A 16 -30.91 -14.82 -22.15
C GLY A 16 -30.06 -13.80 -21.47
N LEU A 17 -29.39 -14.19 -20.39
CA LEU A 17 -28.30 -13.40 -19.81
C LEU A 17 -27.22 -13.26 -20.87
N ALA A 18 -27.22 -12.15 -21.59
CA ALA A 18 -26.12 -11.79 -22.46
C ALA A 18 -24.90 -11.56 -21.56
N HIS A 19 -24.07 -12.58 -21.39
CA HIS A 19 -22.72 -12.39 -20.88
C HIS A 19 -22.01 -11.54 -21.93
N ALA A 20 -21.78 -10.28 -21.62
CA ALA A 20 -20.93 -9.43 -22.43
C ALA A 20 -19.52 -10.08 -22.45
N GLN A 21 -19.23 -10.80 -23.53
CA GLN A 21 -17.88 -11.32 -23.74
C GLN A 21 -16.98 -10.12 -24.01
N ILE A 22 -16.02 -9.90 -23.11
CA ILE A 22 -14.96 -8.92 -23.32
C ILE A 22 -14.26 -9.29 -24.64
N PRO A 23 -14.12 -8.37 -25.59
CA PRO A 23 -13.49 -8.66 -26.87
C PRO A 23 -12.10 -9.29 -26.68
N GLN A 24 -11.80 -10.36 -27.41
CA GLN A 24 -10.49 -11.05 -27.32
C GLN A 24 -9.29 -10.13 -27.57
N GLU A 25 -9.49 -9.04 -28.28
CA GLU A 25 -8.45 -8.04 -28.57
C GLU A 25 -7.94 -7.34 -27.30
N ILE A 26 -8.82 -7.07 -26.33
CA ILE A 26 -8.43 -6.47 -25.03
C ILE A 26 -7.52 -7.42 -24.26
N TRP A 27 -7.80 -8.72 -24.29
CA TRP A 27 -6.93 -9.71 -23.64
C TRP A 27 -5.57 -9.84 -24.33
N LYS A 28 -5.48 -9.66 -25.64
CA LYS A 28 -4.19 -9.65 -26.34
C LYS A 28 -3.32 -8.46 -25.95
N GLU A 29 -3.92 -7.31 -25.71
CA GLU A 29 -3.19 -6.13 -25.24
C GLU A 29 -2.66 -6.34 -23.81
N SER A 30 -3.48 -6.89 -22.90
CA SER A 30 -3.03 -7.21 -21.54
C SER A 30 -1.89 -8.25 -21.54
N GLU A 31 -1.96 -9.28 -22.38
CA GLU A 31 -0.85 -10.24 -22.53
C GLU A 31 0.43 -9.60 -23.07
N GLN A 32 0.32 -8.58 -23.94
CA GLN A 32 1.49 -7.83 -24.42
C GLN A 32 2.10 -6.97 -23.32
N ILE A 33 1.28 -6.32 -22.49
CA ILE A 33 1.74 -5.55 -21.33
C ILE A 33 2.46 -6.50 -20.35
N GLU A 34 1.84 -7.64 -20.02
CA GLU A 34 2.43 -8.63 -19.10
C GLU A 34 3.82 -9.09 -19.55
N LYS A 35 4.01 -9.30 -20.87
CA LYS A 35 5.31 -9.67 -21.45
C LYS A 35 6.39 -8.57 -21.34
N GLN A 36 5.98 -7.31 -21.21
CA GLN A 36 6.89 -6.16 -21.06
C GLN A 36 7.31 -5.94 -19.61
N ILE A 37 6.56 -6.50 -18.64
CA ILE A 37 6.88 -6.35 -17.22
C ILE A 37 8.16 -7.11 -16.90
N LYS A 38 9.17 -6.38 -16.45
CA LYS A 38 10.44 -6.98 -16.00
C LYS A 38 10.21 -7.74 -14.70
N LYS A 39 10.70 -8.96 -14.64
CA LYS A 39 10.63 -9.81 -13.44
C LYS A 39 11.76 -9.49 -12.48
N THR A 40 11.45 -9.49 -11.18
CA THR A 40 12.44 -9.38 -10.12
C THR A 40 13.30 -10.65 -10.04
N THR A 41 14.57 -10.49 -9.72
CA THR A 41 15.49 -11.60 -9.46
C THR A 41 16.41 -11.24 -8.32
N PHE A 42 16.64 -12.19 -7.40
CA PHE A 42 17.45 -11.96 -6.21
C PHE A 42 18.51 -13.07 -6.06
N PRO A 43 19.73 -12.73 -5.61
CA PRO A 43 20.69 -13.73 -5.20
C PRO A 43 20.17 -14.63 -4.08
N ASP A 44 20.63 -15.87 -4.05
CA ASP A 44 20.28 -16.84 -2.99
C ASP A 44 21.07 -16.53 -1.70
N ARG A 45 20.70 -15.43 -1.06
CA ARG A 45 21.23 -14.96 0.23
C ARG A 45 20.08 -14.52 1.10
N VAL A 46 20.09 -14.94 2.37
CA VAL A 46 19.03 -14.65 3.33
C VAL A 46 19.60 -13.87 4.52
N TYR A 47 18.88 -12.83 4.90
CA TYR A 47 19.17 -11.96 6.04
C TYR A 47 17.95 -11.99 6.96
N ASN A 48 18.03 -12.82 8.02
CA ASN A 48 16.93 -12.92 8.98
C ASN A 48 16.92 -11.69 9.89
N ILE A 49 15.78 -11.02 10.02
CA ILE A 49 15.67 -9.81 10.84
C ILE A 49 16.05 -10.03 12.31
N LYS A 50 15.89 -11.26 12.83
CA LYS A 50 16.32 -11.63 14.20
C LYS A 50 17.83 -11.53 14.38
N ASP A 51 18.62 -11.80 13.34
CA ASP A 51 20.08 -11.67 13.38
C ASP A 51 20.55 -10.21 13.48
N PHE A 52 19.65 -9.26 13.17
CA PHE A 52 19.86 -7.82 13.27
C PHE A 52 19.24 -7.21 14.53
N GLY A 53 18.67 -8.03 15.41
CA GLY A 53 18.11 -7.59 16.70
C GLY A 53 16.60 -7.45 16.77
N ALA A 54 15.86 -7.83 15.71
CA ALA A 54 14.40 -7.86 15.79
C ALA A 54 13.92 -8.88 16.82
N LYS A 55 12.98 -8.48 17.66
CA LYS A 55 12.40 -9.31 18.71
C LYS A 55 10.89 -9.42 18.54
N GLU A 56 10.36 -10.63 18.71
CA GLU A 56 8.93 -10.90 18.70
C GLU A 56 8.29 -10.76 20.08
N GLY A 57 6.97 -10.57 20.13
CA GLY A 57 6.14 -10.71 21.33
C GLY A 57 6.41 -9.69 22.44
N ASN A 58 6.73 -8.47 22.11
CA ASN A 58 7.24 -7.51 23.07
C ASN A 58 6.19 -6.50 23.58
N ASN A 59 5.02 -6.83 23.84
CA ASN A 59 3.99 -5.98 24.47
C ASN A 59 4.03 -4.46 24.09
N GLY A 60 4.65 -4.09 22.96
CA GLY A 60 4.75 -2.72 22.47
C GLY A 60 5.98 -1.92 22.93
N GLU A 61 6.96 -2.55 23.60
CA GLU A 61 8.11 -1.81 24.16
C GLU A 61 9.32 -1.69 23.20
N ILE A 62 9.44 -2.59 22.21
CA ILE A 62 10.59 -2.62 21.30
C ILE A 62 10.12 -2.58 19.86
N PHE A 63 10.50 -1.53 19.15
CA PHE A 63 10.25 -1.43 17.72
C PHE A 63 11.34 -2.13 16.90
N CYS A 64 10.93 -2.93 15.92
CA CYS A 64 11.86 -3.70 15.09
C CYS A 64 12.32 -2.94 13.83
N HIS A 65 11.85 -1.73 13.58
CA HIS A 65 12.15 -1.01 12.32
C HIS A 65 13.65 -0.74 12.12
N GLU A 66 14.42 -0.47 13.17
CA GLU A 66 15.86 -0.27 13.05
C GLU A 66 16.55 -1.57 12.60
N ALA A 67 16.21 -2.70 13.22
CA ALA A 67 16.74 -4.01 12.85
C ALA A 67 16.35 -4.41 11.42
N ILE A 68 15.08 -4.19 11.03
CA ILE A 68 14.60 -4.48 9.68
C ILE A 68 15.29 -3.60 8.65
N ASN A 69 15.39 -2.30 8.89
CA ASN A 69 16.05 -1.37 7.98
C ASN A 69 17.55 -1.65 7.86
N LEU A 70 18.20 -2.07 8.95
CA LEU A 70 19.61 -2.48 8.92
C LEU A 70 19.79 -3.76 8.10
N ALA A 71 18.91 -4.74 8.25
CA ALA A 71 18.91 -5.95 7.43
C ALA A 71 18.75 -5.63 5.93
N ILE A 72 17.78 -4.75 5.59
CA ILE A 72 17.53 -4.28 4.23
C ILE A 72 18.76 -3.57 3.65
N LEU A 73 19.36 -2.66 4.41
CA LEU A 73 20.53 -1.91 3.97
C LEU A 73 21.72 -2.85 3.74
N THR A 74 21.98 -3.75 4.69
CA THR A 74 23.08 -4.74 4.58
C THR A 74 22.88 -5.66 3.38
N CYS A 75 21.66 -6.17 3.18
CA CYS A 75 21.32 -7.00 2.04
C CYS A 75 21.56 -6.26 0.71
N SER A 76 21.06 -5.04 0.58
CA SER A 76 21.25 -4.22 -0.63
C SER A 76 22.72 -3.93 -0.92
N GLN A 77 23.50 -3.52 0.08
CA GLN A 77 24.93 -3.23 -0.04
C GLN A 77 25.76 -4.46 -0.42
N ALA A 78 25.33 -5.65 0.01
CA ALA A 78 25.95 -6.92 -0.39
C ALA A 78 25.56 -7.38 -1.82
N GLY A 79 24.82 -6.57 -2.58
CA GLY A 79 24.36 -6.87 -3.93
C GLY A 79 23.01 -7.59 -4.00
N GLY A 80 22.24 -7.57 -2.91
CA GLY A 80 20.86 -8.04 -2.85
C GLY A 80 20.67 -9.43 -2.27
N GLY A 81 19.41 -9.82 -2.13
CA GLY A 81 18.96 -11.08 -1.55
C GLY A 81 17.57 -10.97 -0.92
N THR A 82 17.29 -11.84 0.01
CA THR A 82 16.03 -11.89 0.75
C THR A 82 16.23 -11.45 2.20
N VAL A 83 15.50 -10.43 2.62
CA VAL A 83 15.34 -10.08 4.03
C VAL A 83 14.15 -10.84 4.56
N LEU A 84 14.41 -11.77 5.47
CA LEU A 84 13.43 -12.73 5.97
C LEU A 84 12.78 -12.22 7.25
N VAL A 85 11.46 -12.12 7.25
CA VAL A 85 10.63 -11.98 8.44
C VAL A 85 10.08 -13.37 8.79
N PRO A 86 10.62 -14.03 9.81
CA PRO A 86 10.19 -15.39 10.20
C PRO A 86 8.81 -15.35 10.87
N PRO A 87 8.18 -16.53 11.12
CA PRO A 87 6.95 -16.60 11.90
C PRO A 87 7.10 -15.93 13.26
N GLY A 88 6.06 -15.20 13.69
CA GLY A 88 6.02 -14.44 14.93
C GLY A 88 5.45 -13.05 14.73
N GLU A 89 5.19 -12.36 15.81
CA GLU A 89 4.63 -11.01 15.83
C GLU A 89 5.74 -9.97 16.09
N PHE A 90 5.91 -9.03 15.17
CA PHE A 90 6.94 -7.99 15.22
C PHE A 90 6.30 -6.61 15.17
N LEU A 91 6.38 -5.85 16.25
CA LEU A 91 5.99 -4.45 16.27
C LEU A 91 7.07 -3.61 15.61
N THR A 92 6.69 -2.77 14.65
CA THR A 92 7.63 -1.98 13.86
C THR A 92 7.17 -0.53 13.70
N GLY A 93 8.10 0.35 13.41
CA GLY A 93 7.91 1.66 12.78
C GLY A 93 8.10 1.56 11.27
N PRO A 94 8.41 2.68 10.59
CA PRO A 94 8.52 2.74 9.14
C PRO A 94 9.67 1.90 8.59
N ILE A 95 9.44 1.27 7.44
CA ILE A 95 10.41 0.44 6.72
C ILE A 95 10.74 1.12 5.40
N THR A 96 12.03 1.27 5.09
CA THR A 96 12.52 1.79 3.81
C THR A 96 13.16 0.67 3.01
N LEU A 97 12.55 0.30 1.88
CA LEU A 97 13.10 -0.70 0.96
C LEU A 97 14.29 -0.12 0.18
N LYS A 98 15.21 -1.00 -0.20
CA LYS A 98 16.39 -0.70 -1.02
C LYS A 98 16.47 -1.62 -2.23
N SER A 99 17.20 -1.19 -3.23
CA SER A 99 17.37 -1.94 -4.48
C SER A 99 17.94 -3.34 -4.24
N ASN A 100 17.49 -4.28 -5.05
CA ASN A 100 17.86 -5.68 -5.04
C ASN A 100 17.44 -6.45 -3.77
N VAL A 101 16.40 -5.99 -3.08
CA VAL A 101 15.91 -6.61 -1.84
C VAL A 101 14.52 -7.17 -2.02
N ASN A 102 14.34 -8.43 -1.62
CA ASN A 102 13.04 -9.05 -1.39
C ASN A 102 12.75 -9.07 0.12
N LEU A 103 11.80 -8.27 0.58
CA LEU A 103 11.25 -8.38 1.94
C LEU A 103 10.25 -9.54 1.94
N HIS A 104 10.67 -10.68 2.50
CA HIS A 104 9.88 -11.90 2.50
C HIS A 104 9.29 -12.20 3.88
N LEU A 105 7.98 -12.28 3.94
CA LEU A 105 7.24 -12.63 5.16
C LEU A 105 6.81 -14.09 5.09
N GLU A 106 7.39 -14.95 5.91
CA GLU A 106 6.98 -16.36 6.00
C GLU A 106 5.53 -16.49 6.46
N GLU A 107 4.95 -17.65 6.20
CA GLU A 107 3.64 -18.00 6.75
C GLU A 107 3.70 -17.97 8.28
N GLY A 108 2.78 -17.23 8.91
CA GLY A 108 2.80 -16.96 10.35
C GLY A 108 3.60 -15.72 10.76
N ALA A 109 4.29 -15.05 9.85
CA ALA A 109 4.90 -13.74 10.11
C ALA A 109 3.82 -12.65 10.19
N TYR A 110 3.91 -11.79 11.20
CA TYR A 110 2.97 -10.70 11.43
C TYR A 110 3.72 -9.40 11.75
N LEU A 111 3.84 -8.50 10.76
CA LEU A 111 4.39 -7.16 10.95
C LEU A 111 3.27 -6.21 11.38
N LYS A 112 3.36 -5.70 12.60
CA LYS A 112 2.46 -4.70 13.16
C LYS A 112 3.12 -3.33 13.14
N PHE A 113 2.54 -2.39 12.42
CA PHE A 113 3.04 -1.01 12.40
C PHE A 113 2.47 -0.23 13.57
N SER A 114 3.33 0.43 14.33
CA SER A 114 2.91 1.33 15.40
C SER A 114 2.10 2.50 14.87
N SER A 115 1.12 2.96 15.64
CA SER A 115 0.39 4.20 15.37
C SER A 115 1.06 5.44 15.96
N GLU A 116 2.23 5.30 16.57
CA GLU A 116 3.01 6.40 17.16
C GLU A 116 3.57 7.29 16.06
N LYS A 117 2.97 8.48 15.88
CA LYS A 117 3.22 9.36 14.74
C LYS A 117 4.64 9.90 14.67
N TYR A 118 5.32 10.06 15.80
CA TYR A 118 6.71 10.52 15.85
C TYR A 118 7.69 9.57 15.13
N LEU A 119 7.37 8.28 15.06
CA LEU A 119 8.20 7.29 14.36
C LEU A 119 8.24 7.55 12.84
N TYR A 120 7.22 8.22 12.30
CA TYR A 120 7.09 8.49 10.87
C TYR A 120 7.73 9.82 10.44
N THR A 121 8.64 10.31 11.25
CA THR A 121 9.49 11.46 10.96
C THR A 121 10.97 11.04 10.90
N PRO A 122 11.80 11.75 10.11
CA PRO A 122 11.50 12.92 9.28
C PRO A 122 10.54 12.62 8.14
N THR A 123 9.88 13.66 7.64
CA THR A 123 9.02 13.57 6.44
C THR A 123 9.81 13.17 5.21
N VAL A 124 9.17 12.48 4.28
CA VAL A 124 9.75 12.05 3.01
C VAL A 124 8.99 12.62 1.82
N LEU A 125 9.66 12.71 0.69
CA LEU A 125 9.02 13.11 -0.56
C LEU A 125 8.01 12.04 -0.98
N THR A 126 6.77 12.44 -1.10
CA THR A 126 5.65 11.61 -1.55
C THR A 126 4.67 12.45 -2.36
N ARG A 127 3.52 11.88 -2.67
CA ARG A 127 2.37 12.59 -3.24
C ARG A 127 1.14 12.26 -2.44
N TRP A 128 0.32 13.25 -2.17
CA TRP A 128 -0.94 13.10 -1.49
C TRP A 128 -2.08 13.67 -2.34
N GLU A 129 -3.04 12.84 -2.70
CA GLU A 129 -4.15 13.17 -3.62
C GLU A 129 -3.71 14.02 -4.83
N GLY A 130 -2.68 13.56 -5.57
CA GLY A 130 -2.21 14.22 -6.80
C GLY A 130 -1.20 15.36 -6.60
N VAL A 131 -0.86 15.74 -5.37
CA VAL A 131 0.05 16.86 -5.09
C VAL A 131 1.34 16.37 -4.43
N ASP A 132 2.49 16.59 -5.08
CA ASP A 132 3.81 16.27 -4.52
C ASP A 132 4.08 17.13 -3.28
N CYS A 133 4.54 16.50 -2.20
CA CYS A 133 4.88 17.14 -0.93
C CYS A 133 5.82 16.28 -0.10
N TYR A 134 6.38 16.87 0.95
CA TYR A 134 7.00 16.11 2.04
C TYR A 134 5.93 15.83 3.09
N ASN A 135 5.69 14.57 3.38
CA ASN A 135 4.69 14.13 4.36
C ASN A 135 5.27 13.05 5.28
N LEU A 136 4.52 12.65 6.29
CA LEU A 136 4.89 11.53 7.15
C LEU A 136 5.35 10.34 6.30
N HIS A 137 6.39 9.66 6.78
CA HIS A 137 6.93 8.48 6.10
C HIS A 137 5.82 7.43 5.93
N PRO A 138 5.56 6.92 4.71
CA PRO A 138 4.68 5.76 4.53
C PRO A 138 5.16 4.58 5.38
N LEU A 139 4.26 3.66 5.72
CA LEU A 139 4.63 2.55 6.58
C LEU A 139 5.73 1.70 5.93
N ILE A 140 5.58 1.41 4.63
CA ILE A 140 6.66 0.85 3.79
C ILE A 140 6.88 1.82 2.63
N TYR A 141 8.13 2.23 2.44
CA TYR A 141 8.52 3.23 1.44
C TYR A 141 9.71 2.80 0.61
N ALA A 142 9.71 3.21 -0.66
CA ALA A 142 10.88 3.19 -1.52
C ALA A 142 10.90 4.41 -2.44
N TYR A 143 12.08 4.98 -2.68
CA TYR A 143 12.26 6.10 -3.60
C TYR A 143 13.44 5.85 -4.53
N GLY A 144 13.17 5.80 -5.83
CA GLY A 144 14.19 5.62 -6.86
C GLY A 144 14.86 4.25 -6.87
N GLU A 145 14.26 3.25 -6.23
CA GLU A 145 14.82 1.92 -6.07
C GLU A 145 14.42 0.99 -7.23
N SER A 146 15.20 -0.04 -7.46
CA SER A 146 15.01 -0.99 -8.55
C SER A 146 15.14 -2.43 -8.06
N ASN A 147 14.38 -3.35 -8.72
CA ASN A 147 14.41 -4.76 -8.39
C ASN A 147 14.10 -5.00 -6.90
N ILE A 148 12.90 -4.62 -6.50
CA ILE A 148 12.41 -4.72 -5.12
C ILE A 148 11.18 -5.63 -5.06
N ALA A 149 11.05 -6.35 -3.97
CA ALA A 149 9.87 -7.18 -3.75
C ALA A 149 9.38 -7.17 -2.30
N ILE A 150 8.08 -7.40 -2.13
CA ILE A 150 7.42 -7.76 -0.88
C ILE A 150 6.68 -9.05 -1.16
N THR A 151 7.10 -10.16 -0.55
CA THR A 151 6.58 -11.48 -0.89
C THR A 151 6.27 -12.32 0.35
N GLY A 152 5.67 -13.49 0.12
CA GLY A 152 5.40 -14.46 1.17
C GLY A 152 3.92 -14.54 1.54
N LYS A 153 3.60 -15.21 2.64
CA LYS A 153 2.22 -15.44 3.10
C LYS A 153 1.91 -14.76 4.43
N GLY A 154 2.83 -13.93 4.92
CA GLY A 154 2.66 -13.20 6.17
C GLY A 154 1.67 -12.04 6.06
N ILE A 155 1.49 -11.37 7.19
CA ILE A 155 0.56 -10.26 7.36
C ILE A 155 1.33 -8.96 7.61
N ILE A 156 0.93 -7.90 6.92
CA ILE A 156 1.37 -6.52 7.13
C ILE A 156 0.16 -5.75 7.62
N ASP A 157 0.21 -5.28 8.87
CA ASP A 157 -0.91 -4.61 9.53
C ASP A 157 -0.53 -3.18 9.92
N GLY A 158 -1.15 -2.19 9.26
CA GLY A 158 -0.97 -0.78 9.57
C GLY A 158 -1.58 -0.35 10.90
N GLN A 159 -2.33 -1.22 11.58
CA GLN A 159 -3.02 -1.00 12.85
C GLN A 159 -3.86 0.29 12.90
N ALA A 160 -4.26 0.79 11.74
CA ALA A 160 -5.12 1.96 11.67
C ALA A 160 -6.54 1.64 12.16
N SER A 161 -7.09 2.57 12.93
CA SER A 161 -8.41 2.47 13.52
C SER A 161 -9.03 3.86 13.73
N ASN A 162 -10.27 3.88 14.22
CA ASN A 162 -10.96 5.11 14.61
C ASN A 162 -10.26 5.86 15.76
N ASP A 163 -9.45 5.16 16.56
CA ASP A 163 -8.77 5.75 17.72
C ASP A 163 -7.43 6.41 17.35
N ASN A 164 -6.96 6.22 16.10
CA ASN A 164 -5.65 6.74 15.69
C ASN A 164 -5.67 7.39 14.30
N TRP A 165 -5.31 6.66 13.24
CA TRP A 165 -5.14 7.23 11.90
C TRP A 165 -6.47 7.62 11.22
N TRP A 166 -7.53 6.81 11.38
CA TRP A 166 -8.74 7.04 10.62
C TRP A 166 -9.50 8.29 11.05
N SER A 167 -9.45 8.65 12.33
CA SER A 167 -10.04 9.89 12.83
C SER A 167 -9.49 11.15 12.13
N MET A 168 -8.24 11.09 11.65
CA MET A 168 -7.60 12.21 10.93
C MET A 168 -8.25 12.53 9.58
N CYS A 169 -9.17 11.70 9.06
CA CYS A 169 -9.96 12.08 7.87
C CYS A 169 -10.95 13.21 8.12
N GLY A 170 -11.28 13.50 9.39
CA GLY A 170 -12.22 14.56 9.78
C GLY A 170 -13.70 14.15 9.72
N ALA A 171 -14.00 12.85 9.67
CA ALA A 171 -15.37 12.36 9.66
C ALA A 171 -15.75 11.68 11.00
N PRO A 172 -16.88 12.08 11.64
CA PRO A 172 -17.27 11.57 12.96
C PRO A 172 -17.42 10.05 13.04
N HIS A 173 -17.90 9.39 11.98
CA HIS A 173 -18.06 7.93 11.99
C HIS A 173 -16.75 7.15 11.96
N TYR A 174 -15.62 7.83 11.66
CA TYR A 174 -14.26 7.32 11.81
C TYR A 174 -13.57 7.81 13.09
N GLY A 175 -14.34 8.25 14.08
CA GLY A 175 -13.83 8.61 15.40
C GLY A 175 -13.38 10.07 15.55
N TRP A 176 -13.46 10.90 14.50
CA TRP A 176 -13.11 12.31 14.62
C TRP A 176 -14.09 13.06 15.54
N LYS A 177 -13.54 13.92 16.39
CA LYS A 177 -14.28 14.83 17.24
C LYS A 177 -13.79 16.27 17.05
N GLU A 178 -14.63 17.24 17.34
CA GLU A 178 -14.24 18.66 17.27
C GLU A 178 -12.97 18.93 18.07
N GLY A 179 -12.04 19.69 17.48
CA GLY A 179 -10.75 19.99 18.06
C GLY A 179 -9.64 18.97 17.80
N MET A 180 -9.97 17.80 17.21
CA MET A 180 -8.94 16.83 16.79
C MET A 180 -8.31 17.23 15.46
N THR A 181 -7.03 16.90 15.30
CA THR A 181 -6.29 17.03 14.03
C THR A 181 -7.03 16.30 12.92
N ALA A 182 -7.20 16.98 11.76
CA ALA A 182 -7.83 16.39 10.58
C ALA A 182 -7.26 16.97 9.28
N GLN A 183 -7.23 16.15 8.24
CA GLN A 183 -6.90 16.59 6.88
C GLN A 183 -7.92 17.62 6.35
N LYS A 184 -9.21 17.43 6.66
CA LYS A 184 -10.29 18.34 6.28
C LYS A 184 -10.21 19.64 7.09
N ASN A 185 -10.31 20.77 6.41
CA ASN A 185 -10.13 22.12 6.99
C ASN A 185 -8.75 22.32 7.65
N GLY A 186 -7.72 21.64 7.14
CA GLY A 186 -6.36 21.67 7.68
C GLY A 186 -5.34 21.36 6.60
N GLY A 187 -4.60 20.27 6.75
CA GLY A 187 -3.48 19.94 5.86
C GLY A 187 -3.86 19.80 4.38
N ARG A 188 -5.06 19.29 4.06
CA ARG A 188 -5.52 19.21 2.67
C ARG A 188 -5.64 20.59 2.04
N ASP A 189 -6.25 21.54 2.73
CA ASP A 189 -6.43 22.91 2.22
C ASP A 189 -5.07 23.62 2.10
N LYS A 190 -4.17 23.43 3.07
CA LYS A 190 -2.79 23.89 3.04
C LYS A 190 -2.03 23.33 1.83
N LEU A 191 -2.16 22.02 1.56
CA LEU A 191 -1.51 21.38 0.42
C LEU A 191 -2.05 21.89 -0.92
N LEU A 192 -3.37 22.05 -1.05
CA LEU A 192 -4.00 22.64 -2.22
C LEU A 192 -3.54 24.09 -2.45
N MET A 193 -3.46 24.90 -1.41
CA MET A 193 -2.90 26.26 -1.49
C MET A 193 -1.46 26.24 -2.00
N TYR A 194 -0.63 25.32 -1.55
CA TYR A 194 0.74 25.19 -2.09
C TYR A 194 0.75 24.82 -3.58
N ALA A 195 -0.18 23.97 -4.03
CA ALA A 195 -0.30 23.62 -5.43
C ALA A 195 -0.77 24.81 -6.28
N GLU A 196 -1.81 25.54 -5.85
CA GLU A 196 -2.40 26.68 -6.54
C GLU A 196 -1.42 27.87 -6.64
N THR A 197 -0.60 28.07 -5.60
CA THR A 197 0.42 29.13 -5.59
C THR A 197 1.74 28.70 -6.22
N PHE A 198 1.82 27.49 -6.80
CA PHE A 198 3.03 26.93 -7.39
C PHE A 198 4.24 26.95 -6.44
N ALA A 199 4.00 26.78 -5.14
CA ALA A 199 5.08 26.72 -4.17
C ALA A 199 6.06 25.60 -4.55
N PRO A 200 7.39 25.79 -4.46
CA PRO A 200 8.37 24.74 -4.71
C PRO A 200 8.11 23.51 -3.83
N ILE A 201 8.38 22.30 -4.35
CA ILE A 201 8.05 21.04 -3.64
C ILE A 201 8.76 20.96 -2.30
N ASP A 202 10.01 21.42 -2.20
CA ASP A 202 10.79 21.45 -0.96
C ASP A 202 10.17 22.36 0.13
N LYS A 203 9.28 23.27 -0.23
CA LYS A 203 8.50 24.11 0.69
C LYS A 203 7.17 23.50 1.11
N ARG A 204 6.70 22.47 0.43
CA ARG A 204 5.45 21.79 0.74
C ARG A 204 5.65 20.77 1.86
N GLN A 205 5.99 21.29 3.04
CA GLN A 205 6.26 20.49 4.24
C GLN A 205 4.97 20.29 5.03
N MET A 206 4.58 19.02 5.15
CA MET A 206 3.43 18.59 5.93
C MET A 206 3.92 17.88 7.19
N THR A 207 3.24 18.09 8.30
CA THR A 207 3.55 17.48 9.60
C THR A 207 2.39 16.58 10.05
N PHE A 208 2.54 15.89 11.16
CA PHE A 208 1.43 15.12 11.73
C PHE A 208 0.25 16.02 12.15
N GLU A 209 0.50 17.29 12.45
CA GLU A 209 -0.52 18.29 12.82
C GLU A 209 -1.39 18.69 11.63
N ASP A 210 -0.88 18.52 10.40
CA ASP A 210 -1.64 18.75 9.17
C ASP A 210 -2.66 17.63 8.90
N GLY A 211 -2.56 16.49 9.57
CA GLY A 211 -3.54 15.41 9.50
C GLY A 211 -3.53 14.60 8.20
N LEU A 212 -2.51 14.74 7.34
CA LEU A 212 -2.36 13.94 6.13
C LEU A 212 -1.81 12.57 6.48
N ARG A 213 -2.67 11.56 6.38
CA ARG A 213 -2.35 10.18 6.71
C ARG A 213 -1.37 9.58 5.68
N PRO A 214 -0.34 8.82 6.11
CA PRO A 214 0.58 8.15 5.19
C PRO A 214 -0.07 6.89 4.57
N GLN A 215 0.43 6.47 3.40
CA GLN A 215 0.06 5.21 2.77
C GLN A 215 0.65 4.01 3.53
N LEU A 216 0.06 2.81 3.35
CA LEU A 216 0.66 1.59 3.87
C LEU A 216 1.94 1.24 3.09
N ILE A 217 1.86 1.20 1.76
CA ILE A 217 3.00 0.96 0.87
C ILE A 217 3.03 2.09 -0.17
N ASN A 218 4.08 2.90 -0.17
CA ASN A 218 4.31 3.90 -1.22
C ASN A 218 5.65 3.65 -1.91
N LEU A 219 5.58 3.44 -3.22
CA LEU A 219 6.75 3.21 -4.07
C LEU A 219 6.84 4.37 -5.05
N TYR A 220 7.86 5.20 -4.91
CA TYR A 220 8.00 6.41 -5.69
C TYR A 220 9.20 6.32 -6.65
N ARG A 221 8.97 6.43 -7.96
CA ARG A 221 9.98 6.33 -9.02
C ARG A 221 10.78 5.04 -8.98
N CYS A 222 10.12 3.95 -8.61
CA CYS A 222 10.73 2.63 -8.55
C CYS A 222 10.47 1.84 -9.83
N ASN A 223 11.31 0.85 -10.10
CA ASN A 223 11.10 -0.03 -11.25
C ASN A 223 11.41 -1.50 -10.92
N THR A 224 10.84 -2.41 -11.70
CA THR A 224 10.98 -3.85 -11.52
C THR A 224 10.57 -4.27 -10.11
N ILE A 225 9.25 -4.31 -9.91
CA ILE A 225 8.63 -4.44 -8.59
C ILE A 225 7.73 -5.67 -8.54
N LEU A 226 7.76 -6.40 -7.43
CA LEU A 226 6.84 -7.50 -7.15
C LEU A 226 6.23 -7.35 -5.76
N ILE A 227 4.88 -7.36 -5.67
CA ILE A 227 4.16 -7.53 -4.40
C ILE A 227 3.30 -8.78 -4.54
N GLU A 228 3.60 -9.82 -3.74
CA GLU A 228 3.01 -11.14 -3.99
C GLU A 228 2.60 -11.88 -2.72
N ASN A 229 1.34 -12.38 -2.73
CA ASN A 229 0.75 -13.32 -1.76
C ASN A 229 0.59 -12.81 -0.32
N VAL A 230 1.09 -11.64 0.04
CA VAL A 230 0.96 -11.06 1.37
C VAL A 230 -0.48 -10.62 1.67
N THR A 231 -0.81 -10.57 2.96
CA THR A 231 -2.07 -10.00 3.45
C THR A 231 -1.82 -8.61 4.04
N LEU A 232 -2.51 -7.59 3.52
CA LEU A 232 -2.40 -6.20 3.94
C LEU A 232 -3.63 -5.80 4.74
N LYS A 233 -3.45 -5.21 5.93
CA LYS A 233 -4.55 -4.86 6.83
C LYS A 233 -4.46 -3.43 7.34
N ASN A 234 -5.61 -2.87 7.66
CA ASN A 234 -5.78 -1.66 8.46
C ASN A 234 -4.82 -0.52 8.03
N SER A 235 -4.84 -0.16 6.75
CA SER A 235 -4.05 0.95 6.23
C SER A 235 -4.51 2.29 6.81
N PRO A 236 -3.60 3.21 7.10
CA PRO A 236 -3.97 4.59 7.45
C PRO A 236 -4.68 5.33 6.31
N PHE A 237 -4.29 5.07 5.06
CA PHE A 237 -4.76 5.72 3.84
C PHE A 237 -4.75 4.69 2.69
N TRP A 238 -4.44 5.04 1.45
CA TRP A 238 -4.29 4.12 0.32
C TRP A 238 -3.34 2.96 0.65
N VAL A 239 -3.70 1.75 0.22
CA VAL A 239 -2.98 0.55 0.67
C VAL A 239 -1.69 0.36 -0.12
N ILE A 240 -1.76 0.27 -1.44
CA ILE A 240 -0.59 0.17 -2.32
C ILE A 240 -0.61 1.37 -3.28
N HIS A 241 0.35 2.27 -3.14
CA HIS A 241 0.45 3.47 -3.97
C HIS A 241 1.77 3.50 -4.75
N PRO A 242 1.79 2.89 -5.95
CA PRO A 242 2.91 3.01 -6.89
C PRO A 242 2.80 4.36 -7.62
N LEU A 243 3.84 5.18 -7.51
CA LEU A 243 3.88 6.53 -8.06
C LEU A 243 5.07 6.68 -9.01
N PHE A 244 4.82 7.01 -10.28
CA PHE A 244 5.84 7.06 -11.33
C PHE A 244 6.68 5.76 -11.42
N CYS A 245 6.06 4.62 -11.17
CA CYS A 245 6.72 3.32 -11.22
C CYS A 245 6.68 2.71 -12.62
N GLU A 246 7.61 1.79 -12.90
CA GLU A 246 7.62 1.01 -14.12
C GLU A 246 7.85 -0.47 -13.83
N SER A 247 7.14 -1.36 -14.54
CA SER A 247 7.24 -2.82 -14.40
C SER A 247 6.90 -3.29 -12.99
N LEU A 248 5.63 -3.15 -12.61
CA LEU A 248 5.08 -3.59 -11.34
C LEU A 248 4.16 -4.80 -11.55
N THR A 249 4.32 -5.82 -10.71
CA THR A 249 3.34 -6.91 -10.56
C THR A 249 2.80 -6.94 -9.14
N VAL A 250 1.46 -6.87 -9.01
CA VAL A 250 0.74 -7.14 -7.77
C VAL A 250 -0.10 -8.39 -7.97
N ARG A 251 0.20 -9.47 -7.26
CA ARG A 251 -0.42 -10.77 -7.49
C ARG A 251 -0.73 -11.52 -6.19
N GLY A 252 -1.92 -12.12 -6.10
CA GLY A 252 -2.32 -12.94 -4.96
C GLY A 252 -2.41 -12.20 -3.63
N VAL A 253 -2.35 -10.86 -3.64
CA VAL A 253 -2.43 -10.00 -2.45
C VAL A 253 -3.86 -9.98 -1.91
N LYS A 254 -4.01 -10.09 -0.60
CA LYS A 254 -5.29 -9.93 0.09
C LYS A 254 -5.28 -8.60 0.84
N VAL A 255 -6.31 -7.77 0.62
CA VAL A 255 -6.49 -6.50 1.34
C VAL A 255 -7.70 -6.60 2.25
N SER A 256 -7.52 -6.24 3.53
CA SER A 256 -8.57 -6.14 4.54
C SER A 256 -8.38 -4.82 5.30
N SER A 257 -8.86 -3.73 4.72
CA SER A 257 -8.79 -2.39 5.30
C SER A 257 -10.12 -1.68 5.04
N HIS A 258 -10.78 -1.25 6.11
CA HIS A 258 -12.15 -0.71 6.07
C HIS A 258 -12.21 0.76 6.53
N GLY A 259 -11.07 1.40 6.57
CA GLY A 259 -10.95 2.82 6.92
C GLY A 259 -11.29 3.76 5.76
N PRO A 260 -11.27 5.06 6.01
CA PRO A 260 -11.50 6.06 4.97
C PRO A 260 -10.33 6.07 3.98
N ASN A 261 -10.65 6.08 2.67
CA ASN A 261 -9.65 6.05 1.59
C ASN A 261 -8.71 4.83 1.68
N SER A 262 -9.25 3.64 1.98
CA SER A 262 -8.50 2.38 2.05
C SER A 262 -8.54 1.66 0.70
N ASP A 263 -8.31 2.38 -0.39
CA ASP A 263 -8.28 1.85 -1.73
C ASP A 263 -7.12 0.84 -1.86
N GLY A 264 -7.36 -0.29 -2.53
CA GLY A 264 -6.46 -1.45 -2.47
C GLY A 264 -5.14 -1.24 -3.21
N CYS A 265 -5.21 -0.68 -4.43
CA CYS A 265 -4.02 -0.40 -5.24
C CYS A 265 -4.30 0.78 -6.17
N ASP A 266 -3.55 1.83 -6.04
CA ASP A 266 -3.72 3.12 -6.71
C ASP A 266 -2.47 3.48 -7.54
N PRO A 267 -2.26 2.84 -8.71
CA PRO A 267 -1.14 3.18 -9.58
C PRO A 267 -1.33 4.58 -10.14
N GLU A 268 -0.44 5.49 -9.79
CA GLU A 268 -0.47 6.87 -10.26
C GLU A 268 0.72 7.16 -11.18
N SER A 269 0.46 7.64 -12.40
CA SER A 269 1.49 7.98 -13.38
C SER A 269 2.52 6.86 -13.60
N SER A 270 2.08 5.60 -13.51
CA SER A 270 2.90 4.40 -13.60
C SER A 270 2.71 3.68 -14.93
N LYS A 271 3.68 2.84 -15.32
CA LYS A 271 3.72 2.16 -16.61
C LYS A 271 3.98 0.66 -16.44
N ASN A 272 3.33 -0.17 -17.26
CA ASN A 272 3.45 -1.64 -17.22
C ASN A 272 3.16 -2.19 -15.80
N VAL A 273 1.92 -1.96 -15.35
CA VAL A 273 1.38 -2.41 -14.07
C VAL A 273 0.33 -3.49 -14.29
#